data_cc5650714378bbd94704ef63a94b0656
#
_entry.id   cc5650714378bbd94704ef63a94b0656
#
_cell.length_a   1.000
_cell.length_b   1.000
_cell.length_c   1.000
_cell.angle_alpha   90.00
_cell.angle_beta   90.00
_cell.angle_gamma   90.00
#
_symmetry.space_group_name_H-M   'P 1'
#
loop_
_entity.id
_entity.type
_entity.pdbx_description
1 polymer ?
#
loop_
_entity_poly.entity_id
_entity_poly.type
_entity_poly.pdbx_seq_one_letter_code
_entity_poly.pdbx_strand_id
1 'polypeptide(L)'
;VPVIAGITGEGTEVAALEAQRAVEAGASAGLLYPSHGWLRFGYQKGAPQDRYRVVYEESGLPLILFQYPDVTKATYNLETMLDISAQPGVFAMKNGVRNMRRWDTEIPVIRRERPDLQILSCHDEYLLHTAFDIDGFLVGYGNIAPELLLELLEAGKAQDYVKAKAVHDRLLPVTKAVYHRGSHMEGTVALKH
;
A
#
# COMPACT_ATOMS: atom_id res chain seq x y z
N VAL A 1 6.22 5.31 -18.82
CA VAL A 1 5.38 4.77 -17.75
C VAL A 1 5.96 5.26 -16.42
N PRO A 2 5.16 5.82 -15.50
CA PRO A 2 5.64 6.21 -14.17
C PRO A 2 6.23 5.00 -13.42
N VAL A 3 7.34 5.23 -12.73
CA VAL A 3 8.02 4.19 -11.92
C VAL A 3 7.94 4.57 -10.44
N ILE A 4 7.50 3.64 -9.62
CA ILE A 4 7.50 3.76 -8.16
C ILE A 4 8.68 2.94 -7.62
N ALA A 5 9.64 3.61 -6.98
CA ALA A 5 10.78 2.94 -6.36
C ALA A 5 10.42 2.46 -4.94
N GLY A 6 10.80 1.24 -4.58
CA GLY A 6 10.77 0.80 -3.18
C GLY A 6 11.91 1.45 -2.40
N ILE A 7 11.59 2.20 -1.35
CA ILE A 7 12.58 2.82 -0.45
C ILE A 7 12.60 2.00 0.85
N THR A 8 13.63 1.20 1.00
CA THR A 8 13.70 0.12 2.00
C THR A 8 14.79 0.30 3.05
N GLY A 9 15.61 1.34 2.93
CA GLY A 9 16.71 1.63 3.84
C GLY A 9 16.30 1.57 5.31
N GLU A 10 17.06 0.83 6.12
CA GLU A 10 16.70 0.54 7.52
C GLU A 10 16.69 1.82 8.37
N GLY A 11 17.73 2.61 8.30
CA GLY A 11 17.78 3.94 8.93
C GLY A 11 17.14 5.01 8.05
N THR A 12 16.66 6.08 8.67
CA THR A 12 16.03 7.20 7.94
C THR A 12 17.00 7.86 6.96
N GLU A 13 18.25 8.07 7.34
CA GLU A 13 19.29 8.64 6.48
C GLU A 13 19.60 7.74 5.27
N VAL A 14 19.65 6.41 5.48
CA VAL A 14 19.84 5.45 4.38
C VAL A 14 18.66 5.48 3.42
N ALA A 15 17.43 5.56 3.95
CA ALA A 15 16.22 5.68 3.14
C ALA A 15 16.21 7.01 2.34
N ALA A 16 16.67 8.11 2.93
CA ALA A 16 16.79 9.39 2.22
C ALA A 16 17.79 9.29 1.06
N LEU A 17 18.95 8.65 1.28
CA LEU A 17 19.93 8.42 0.22
C LEU A 17 19.39 7.49 -0.89
N GLU A 18 18.63 6.44 -0.55
CA GLU A 18 17.94 5.59 -1.54
C GLU A 18 16.95 6.42 -2.36
N ALA A 19 16.18 7.31 -1.71
CA ALA A 19 15.21 8.16 -2.38
C ALA A 19 15.89 9.16 -3.34
N GLN A 20 17.02 9.77 -2.94
CA GLN A 20 17.82 10.63 -3.83
C GLN A 20 18.28 9.86 -5.07
N ARG A 21 18.82 8.65 -4.90
CA ARG A 21 19.24 7.79 -6.01
C ARG A 21 18.07 7.38 -6.91
N ALA A 22 16.88 7.18 -6.33
CA ALA A 22 15.68 6.89 -7.09
C ALA A 22 15.27 8.09 -7.96
N VAL A 23 15.37 9.32 -7.45
CA VAL A 23 15.16 10.56 -8.24
C VAL A 23 16.16 10.64 -9.38
N GLU A 24 17.46 10.45 -9.12
CA GLU A 24 18.51 10.45 -10.13
C GLU A 24 18.25 9.39 -11.24
N ALA A 25 17.70 8.25 -10.85
CA ALA A 25 17.31 7.17 -11.77
C ALA A 25 15.98 7.43 -12.52
N GLY A 26 15.27 8.53 -12.25
CA GLY A 26 14.04 8.93 -12.92
C GLY A 26 12.77 8.31 -12.32
N ALA A 27 12.78 7.87 -11.06
CA ALA A 27 11.57 7.42 -10.38
C ALA A 27 10.57 8.57 -10.21
N SER A 28 9.29 8.28 -10.39
CA SER A 28 8.19 9.25 -10.26
C SER A 28 7.70 9.39 -8.81
N ALA A 29 7.87 8.34 -8.00
CA ALA A 29 7.51 8.31 -6.59
C ALA A 29 8.29 7.23 -5.84
N GLY A 30 8.30 7.31 -4.51
CA GLY A 30 8.85 6.33 -3.60
C GLY A 30 7.78 5.67 -2.74
N LEU A 31 7.75 4.34 -2.70
CA LEU A 31 7.01 3.60 -1.69
C LEU A 31 7.92 3.45 -0.47
N LEU A 32 7.68 4.25 0.57
CA LEU A 32 8.55 4.25 1.75
C LEU A 32 8.13 3.15 2.73
N TYR A 33 9.02 2.20 2.92
CA TYR A 33 8.83 1.08 3.85
C TYR A 33 9.10 1.52 5.30
N PRO A 34 8.37 0.99 6.28
CA PRO A 34 8.80 1.08 7.67
C PRO A 34 10.14 0.36 7.85
N SER A 35 10.92 0.79 8.83
CA SER A 35 12.15 0.09 9.21
C SER A 35 11.84 -1.36 9.60
N HIS A 36 12.68 -2.32 9.19
CA HIS A 36 12.51 -3.73 9.53
C HIS A 36 12.57 -3.98 11.04
N GLY A 37 13.36 -3.20 11.78
CA GLY A 37 13.38 -3.25 13.23
C GLY A 37 12.00 -3.02 13.85
N TRP A 38 11.17 -2.18 13.22
CA TRP A 38 9.82 -1.91 13.72
C TRP A 38 8.88 -3.10 13.60
N LEU A 39 9.10 -3.99 12.65
CA LEU A 39 8.29 -5.23 12.53
C LEU A 39 8.34 -6.06 13.80
N ARG A 40 9.50 -6.07 14.47
CA ARG A 40 9.75 -6.88 15.65
C ARG A 40 9.59 -6.09 16.95
N PHE A 41 10.10 -4.87 17.00
CA PHE A 41 10.23 -4.09 18.24
C PHE A 41 9.20 -2.96 18.37
N GLY A 42 8.53 -2.60 17.28
CA GLY A 42 7.69 -1.40 17.23
C GLY A 42 8.53 -0.15 17.00
N TYR A 43 7.89 0.99 17.07
CA TYR A 43 8.50 2.30 16.88
C TYR A 43 8.15 3.23 18.02
N GLN A 44 8.98 4.25 18.23
CA GLN A 44 8.70 5.33 19.18
C GLN A 44 7.72 6.33 18.57
N LYS A 45 6.93 6.99 19.41
CA LYS A 45 6.01 8.05 18.99
C LYS A 45 6.77 9.14 18.22
N GLY A 46 6.27 9.50 17.06
CA GLY A 46 6.87 10.49 16.17
C GLY A 46 7.88 9.93 15.17
N ALA A 47 8.49 8.77 15.44
CA ALA A 47 9.51 8.22 14.54
C ALA A 47 9.01 7.93 13.11
N PRO A 48 7.79 7.42 12.88
CA PRO A 48 7.27 7.30 11.52
C PRO A 48 7.11 8.65 10.82
N GLN A 49 6.56 9.64 11.50
CA GLN A 49 6.36 10.98 10.96
C GLN A 49 7.70 11.61 10.56
N ASP A 50 8.70 11.53 11.44
CA ASP A 50 10.06 12.04 11.16
C ASP A 50 10.69 11.32 9.96
N ARG A 51 10.49 10.01 9.82
CA ARG A 51 11.01 9.25 8.69
C ARG A 51 10.46 9.77 7.35
N TYR A 52 9.16 9.99 7.24
CA TYR A 52 8.55 10.53 6.01
C TYR A 52 9.02 11.95 5.73
N ARG A 53 9.05 12.79 6.76
CA ARG A 53 9.51 14.18 6.65
C ARG A 53 10.94 14.25 6.13
N VAL A 54 11.89 13.59 6.80
CA VAL A 54 13.31 13.65 6.44
C VAL A 54 13.55 13.08 5.05
N VAL A 55 12.96 11.93 4.71
CA VAL A 55 13.16 11.33 3.37
C VAL A 55 12.66 12.27 2.28
N TYR A 56 11.53 12.95 2.48
CA TYR A 56 11.03 13.91 1.50
C TYR A 56 11.89 15.20 1.44
N GLU A 57 12.23 15.77 2.58
CA GLU A 57 13.07 16.99 2.65
C GLU A 57 14.43 16.80 1.97
N GLU A 58 15.05 15.64 2.11
CA GLU A 58 16.37 15.34 1.56
C GLU A 58 16.34 14.93 0.06
N SER A 59 15.25 14.35 -0.41
CA SER A 59 15.19 13.79 -1.78
C SER A 59 14.27 14.56 -2.73
N GLY A 60 13.25 15.23 -2.23
CA GLY A 60 12.16 15.79 -3.03
C GLY A 60 11.28 14.74 -3.72
N LEU A 61 11.50 13.44 -3.48
CA LEU A 61 10.74 12.35 -4.09
C LEU A 61 9.32 12.30 -3.50
N PRO A 62 8.25 12.40 -4.31
CA PRO A 62 6.89 12.17 -3.80
C PRO A 62 6.77 10.79 -3.17
N LEU A 63 6.12 10.69 -2.00
CA LEU A 63 6.08 9.48 -1.20
C LEU A 63 4.69 8.86 -1.13
N ILE A 64 4.68 7.53 -1.13
CA ILE A 64 3.53 6.69 -0.83
C ILE A 64 3.73 6.10 0.57
N LEU A 65 2.80 6.40 1.49
CA LEU A 65 2.76 5.80 2.81
C LEU A 65 2.46 4.31 2.69
N PHE A 66 3.23 3.46 3.38
CA PHE A 66 2.95 2.02 3.41
C PHE A 66 2.45 1.57 4.77
N GLN A 67 1.13 1.33 4.87
CA GLN A 67 0.51 0.71 6.04
C GLN A 67 0.73 -0.80 6.00
N TYR A 68 1.48 -1.29 6.96
CA TYR A 68 1.81 -2.71 7.12
C TYR A 68 0.66 -3.52 7.76
N PRO A 69 0.70 -4.87 7.63
CA PRO A 69 -0.29 -5.75 8.24
C PRO A 69 -0.41 -5.55 9.75
N ASP A 70 -1.63 -5.60 10.24
CA ASP A 70 -2.01 -5.35 11.65
C ASP A 70 -1.33 -6.31 12.64
N VAL A 71 -0.93 -7.49 12.18
CA VAL A 71 -0.19 -8.45 12.99
C VAL A 71 1.26 -8.05 13.27
N THR A 72 1.78 -7.02 12.61
CA THR A 72 3.14 -6.52 12.82
C THR A 72 3.15 -5.33 13.77
N LYS A 73 4.28 -5.13 14.48
CA LYS A 73 4.46 -3.95 15.32
C LYS A 73 4.81 -2.68 14.52
N ALA A 74 4.97 -2.80 13.20
CA ALA A 74 5.18 -1.67 12.29
C ALA A 74 3.88 -1.09 11.72
N THR A 75 2.73 -1.67 12.06
CA THR A 75 1.41 -1.11 11.68
C THR A 75 1.20 0.25 12.34
N TYR A 76 0.74 1.22 11.59
CA TYR A 76 0.41 2.55 12.12
C TYR A 76 -1.03 2.57 12.64
N ASN A 77 -1.30 3.32 13.70
CA ASN A 77 -2.66 3.67 14.09
C ASN A 77 -3.21 4.79 13.19
N LEU A 78 -4.50 5.07 13.30
CA LEU A 78 -5.18 6.06 12.46
C LEU A 78 -4.57 7.47 12.60
N GLU A 79 -4.26 7.92 13.84
CA GLU A 79 -3.63 9.21 14.10
C GLU A 79 -2.29 9.33 13.36
N THR A 80 -1.42 8.34 13.48
CA THR A 80 -0.12 8.32 12.80
C THR A 80 -0.27 8.34 11.28
N MET A 81 -1.25 7.60 10.72
CA MET A 81 -1.51 7.62 9.27
C MET A 81 -1.98 8.99 8.79
N LEU A 82 -2.87 9.65 9.53
CA LEU A 82 -3.34 11.00 9.22
C LEU A 82 -2.19 12.01 9.29
N ASP A 83 -1.38 11.96 10.35
CA ASP A 83 -0.22 12.85 10.53
C ASP A 83 0.78 12.70 9.36
N ILE A 84 1.14 11.46 9.00
CA ILE A 84 2.05 11.21 7.88
C ILE A 84 1.42 11.71 6.57
N SER A 85 0.16 11.38 6.33
CA SER A 85 -0.51 11.75 5.09
C SER A 85 -0.71 13.26 4.93
N ALA A 86 -0.65 14.03 6.04
CA ALA A 86 -0.71 15.49 6.01
C ALA A 86 0.62 16.16 5.65
N GLN A 87 1.71 15.40 5.61
CA GLN A 87 3.03 15.97 5.33
C GLN A 87 3.22 16.32 3.84
N PRO A 88 4.02 17.35 3.54
CA PRO A 88 4.42 17.65 2.16
C PRO A 88 5.00 16.42 1.47
N GLY A 89 4.64 16.23 0.21
CA GLY A 89 5.14 15.14 -0.62
C GLY A 89 4.46 13.79 -0.44
N VAL A 90 3.66 13.58 0.62
CA VAL A 90 2.87 12.34 0.78
C VAL A 90 1.53 12.50 0.04
N PHE A 91 1.38 11.82 -1.09
CA PHE A 91 0.21 11.95 -1.96
C PHE A 91 -0.67 10.69 -2.01
N ALA A 92 -0.14 9.55 -1.57
CA ALA A 92 -0.85 8.28 -1.61
C ALA A 92 -0.53 7.41 -0.40
N MET A 93 -1.40 6.44 -0.16
CA MET A 93 -1.21 5.39 0.83
C MET A 93 -1.40 4.02 0.18
N LYS A 94 -0.41 3.13 0.33
CA LYS A 94 -0.58 1.70 0.11
C LYS A 94 -1.05 1.06 1.41
N ASN A 95 -2.30 0.63 1.47
CA ASN A 95 -2.85 0.01 2.66
C ASN A 95 -2.84 -1.51 2.56
N GLY A 96 -2.09 -2.16 3.42
CA GLY A 96 -1.96 -3.61 3.56
C GLY A 96 -2.31 -4.11 4.97
N VAL A 97 -3.21 -3.44 5.66
CA VAL A 97 -3.55 -3.74 7.06
C VAL A 97 -4.01 -5.18 7.31
N ARG A 98 -4.62 -5.84 6.32
CA ARG A 98 -5.17 -7.21 6.37
C ARG A 98 -6.12 -7.48 7.54
N ASN A 99 -6.64 -6.43 8.15
CA ASN A 99 -7.69 -6.45 9.15
C ASN A 99 -8.88 -5.66 8.58
N MET A 100 -9.89 -6.35 8.06
CA MET A 100 -11.02 -5.70 7.38
C MET A 100 -11.87 -4.86 8.32
N ARG A 101 -11.92 -5.19 9.62
CA ARG A 101 -12.54 -4.32 10.62
C ARG A 101 -11.87 -2.95 10.69
N ARG A 102 -10.52 -2.92 10.67
CA ARG A 102 -9.77 -1.66 10.62
C ARG A 102 -10.00 -0.94 9.29
N TRP A 103 -9.98 -1.68 8.18
CA TRP A 103 -10.28 -1.13 6.87
C TRP A 103 -11.62 -0.39 6.89
N ASP A 104 -12.69 -1.06 7.28
CA ASP A 104 -14.06 -0.51 7.29
C ASP A 104 -14.23 0.69 8.22
N THR A 105 -13.43 0.79 9.28
CA THR A 105 -13.52 1.90 10.24
C THR A 105 -12.55 3.05 9.92
N GLU A 106 -11.38 2.77 9.39
CA GLU A 106 -10.31 3.77 9.17
C GLU A 106 -10.41 4.44 7.80
N ILE A 107 -10.73 3.70 6.73
CA ILE A 107 -10.79 4.27 5.37
C ILE A 107 -11.82 5.39 5.23
N PRO A 108 -13.05 5.29 5.75
CA PRO A 108 -14.01 6.40 5.69
C PRO A 108 -13.52 7.67 6.41
N VAL A 109 -12.80 7.50 7.53
CA VAL A 109 -12.20 8.63 8.24
C VAL A 109 -11.09 9.28 7.41
N ILE A 110 -10.18 8.47 6.85
CA ILE A 110 -9.09 8.97 6.00
C ILE A 110 -9.64 9.70 4.79
N ARG A 111 -10.67 9.16 4.12
CA ARG A 111 -11.33 9.83 2.99
C ARG A 111 -11.91 11.18 3.35
N ARG A 112 -12.50 11.31 4.54
CA ARG A 112 -13.06 12.57 5.02
C ARG A 112 -11.99 13.60 5.36
N GLU A 113 -10.96 13.19 6.10
CA GLU A 113 -9.90 14.09 6.59
C GLU A 113 -8.85 14.42 5.49
N ARG A 114 -8.67 13.50 4.54
CA ARG A 114 -7.68 13.61 3.45
C ARG A 114 -8.30 13.20 2.11
N PRO A 115 -9.24 14.00 1.58
CA PRO A 115 -9.94 13.68 0.32
C PRO A 115 -9.02 13.67 -0.91
N ASP A 116 -7.86 14.30 -0.82
CA ASP A 116 -6.81 14.37 -1.83
C ASP A 116 -5.88 13.16 -1.84
N LEU A 117 -5.86 12.36 -0.75
CA LEU A 117 -4.96 11.22 -0.63
C LEU A 117 -5.44 10.05 -1.51
N GLN A 118 -4.57 9.56 -2.39
CA GLN A 118 -4.86 8.36 -3.18
C GLN A 118 -4.72 7.11 -2.32
N ILE A 119 -5.75 6.27 -2.26
CA ILE A 119 -5.75 5.02 -1.49
C ILE A 119 -5.53 3.84 -2.43
N LEU A 120 -4.43 3.11 -2.23
CA LEU A 120 -4.07 1.93 -2.99
C LEU A 120 -4.22 0.69 -2.10
N SER A 121 -5.09 -0.24 -2.49
CA SER A 121 -5.23 -1.50 -1.77
C SER A 121 -4.03 -2.41 -2.01
N CYS A 122 -3.57 -3.08 -0.94
CA CYS A 122 -2.54 -4.14 -0.97
C CYS A 122 -3.10 -5.45 -0.41
N HIS A 123 -4.34 -5.77 -0.76
CA HIS A 123 -5.07 -6.92 -0.21
C HIS A 123 -5.37 -7.93 -1.29
N ASP A 124 -4.35 -8.71 -1.69
CA ASP A 124 -4.49 -9.75 -2.72
C ASP A 124 -5.61 -10.76 -2.37
N GLU A 125 -5.84 -10.99 -1.08
CA GLU A 125 -6.84 -11.94 -0.57
C GLU A 125 -8.26 -11.34 -0.48
N TYR A 126 -8.38 -10.00 -0.48
CA TYR A 126 -9.63 -9.26 -0.21
C TYR A 126 -9.95 -8.24 -1.30
N LEU A 127 -9.62 -8.55 -2.57
CA LEU A 127 -9.75 -7.61 -3.70
C LEU A 127 -11.19 -7.05 -3.83
N LEU A 128 -12.20 -7.92 -3.77
CA LEU A 128 -13.61 -7.50 -3.90
C LEU A 128 -14.01 -6.56 -2.76
N HIS A 129 -13.64 -6.91 -1.51
CA HIS A 129 -14.00 -6.11 -0.33
C HIS A 129 -13.45 -4.69 -0.43
N THR A 130 -12.20 -4.55 -0.88
CA THR A 130 -11.53 -3.25 -0.92
C THR A 130 -11.79 -2.43 -2.18
N ALA A 131 -12.34 -3.03 -3.25
CA ALA A 131 -12.48 -2.40 -4.56
C ALA A 131 -13.35 -1.13 -4.59
N PHE A 132 -14.26 -0.97 -3.63
CA PHE A 132 -15.27 0.09 -3.63
C PHE A 132 -14.78 1.41 -3.01
N ASP A 133 -13.66 1.39 -2.27
CA ASP A 133 -13.17 2.53 -1.50
C ASP A 133 -11.74 2.97 -1.86
N ILE A 134 -11.26 2.58 -3.05
CA ILE A 134 -9.87 2.80 -3.47
C ILE A 134 -9.75 3.57 -4.78
N ASP A 135 -8.56 4.14 -4.99
CA ASP A 135 -8.17 4.79 -6.25
C ASP A 135 -7.39 3.84 -7.16
N GLY A 136 -6.80 2.78 -6.58
CA GLY A 136 -6.04 1.79 -7.32
C GLY A 136 -5.65 0.57 -6.50
N PHE A 137 -5.05 -0.40 -7.17
CA PHE A 137 -4.43 -1.56 -6.55
C PHE A 137 -2.90 -1.48 -6.66
N LEU A 138 -2.18 -1.82 -5.59
CA LEU A 138 -0.74 -2.04 -5.59
C LEU A 138 -0.44 -3.42 -5.01
N VAL A 139 -0.70 -4.44 -5.81
CA VAL A 139 -0.80 -5.86 -5.44
C VAL A 139 0.00 -6.75 -6.39
N GLY A 140 0.30 -7.96 -5.96
CA GLY A 140 1.01 -8.96 -6.77
C GLY A 140 0.25 -9.38 -8.04
N TYR A 141 -1.07 -9.31 -8.03
CA TYR A 141 -1.92 -9.59 -9.20
C TYR A 141 -1.61 -8.74 -10.44
N GLY A 142 -1.04 -7.56 -10.27
CA GLY A 142 -0.58 -6.75 -11.39
C GLY A 142 0.39 -7.46 -12.34
N ASN A 143 1.05 -8.52 -11.87
CA ASN A 143 1.99 -9.31 -12.67
C ASN A 143 1.33 -10.46 -13.45
N ILE A 144 0.10 -10.86 -13.10
CA ILE A 144 -0.53 -12.07 -13.65
C ILE A 144 -1.91 -11.84 -14.26
N ALA A 145 -2.65 -10.85 -13.80
CA ALA A 145 -4.01 -10.55 -14.28
C ALA A 145 -4.33 -9.05 -14.22
N PRO A 146 -3.50 -8.16 -14.83
CA PRO A 146 -3.69 -6.71 -14.71
C PRO A 146 -5.02 -6.25 -15.31
N GLU A 147 -5.51 -6.87 -16.39
CA GLU A 147 -6.76 -6.52 -17.04
C GLU A 147 -7.97 -6.78 -16.11
N LEU A 148 -7.97 -7.91 -15.40
CA LEU A 148 -9.03 -8.23 -14.44
C LEU A 148 -9.00 -7.30 -13.22
N LEU A 149 -7.81 -6.86 -12.79
CA LEU A 149 -7.72 -5.84 -11.74
C LEU A 149 -8.29 -4.50 -12.18
N LEU A 150 -8.06 -4.09 -13.41
CA LEU A 150 -8.64 -2.86 -13.97
C LEU A 150 -10.15 -2.97 -14.08
N GLU A 151 -10.68 -4.10 -14.60
CA GLU A 151 -12.12 -4.35 -14.64
C GLU A 151 -12.76 -4.28 -13.23
N LEU A 152 -12.08 -4.85 -12.22
CA LEU A 152 -12.56 -4.82 -10.84
C LEU A 152 -12.53 -3.41 -10.25
N LEU A 153 -11.47 -2.65 -10.50
CA LEU A 153 -11.33 -1.26 -10.05
C LEU A 153 -12.41 -0.37 -10.67
N GLU A 154 -12.66 -0.51 -11.98
CA GLU A 154 -13.71 0.24 -12.69
C GLU A 154 -15.10 -0.09 -12.15
N ALA A 155 -15.38 -1.37 -11.91
CA ALA A 155 -16.65 -1.80 -11.31
C ALA A 155 -16.81 -1.25 -9.88
N GLY A 156 -15.74 -1.25 -9.07
CA GLY A 156 -15.74 -0.66 -7.73
C GLY A 156 -16.00 0.85 -7.76
N LYS A 157 -15.29 1.59 -8.62
CA LYS A 157 -15.50 3.04 -8.80
C LYS A 157 -16.92 3.39 -9.28
N ALA A 158 -17.50 2.53 -10.12
CA ALA A 158 -18.89 2.67 -10.59
C ALA A 158 -19.93 2.21 -9.57
N GLN A 159 -19.51 1.68 -8.41
CA GLN A 159 -20.39 1.07 -7.39
C GLN A 159 -21.24 -0.07 -7.96
N ASP A 160 -20.74 -0.77 -8.99
CA ASP A 160 -21.38 -1.91 -9.63
C ASP A 160 -20.96 -3.22 -8.98
N TYR A 161 -21.65 -3.58 -7.89
CA TYR A 161 -21.37 -4.80 -7.16
C TYR A 161 -21.56 -6.07 -8.00
N VAL A 162 -22.52 -6.10 -8.89
CA VAL A 162 -22.81 -7.29 -9.72
C VAL A 162 -21.64 -7.55 -10.66
N LYS A 163 -21.16 -6.51 -11.35
CA LYS A 163 -19.98 -6.59 -12.21
C LYS A 163 -18.73 -6.94 -11.40
N ALA A 164 -18.49 -6.24 -10.27
CA ALA A 164 -17.34 -6.50 -9.40
C ALA A 164 -17.30 -7.94 -8.91
N LYS A 165 -18.46 -8.50 -8.51
CA LYS A 165 -18.57 -9.89 -8.09
C LYS A 165 -18.27 -10.87 -9.23
N ALA A 166 -18.77 -10.60 -10.42
CA ALA A 166 -18.50 -11.45 -11.61
C ALA A 166 -17.00 -11.46 -11.96
N VAL A 167 -16.32 -10.30 -11.86
CA VAL A 167 -14.87 -10.22 -12.06
C VAL A 167 -14.11 -10.95 -10.95
N HIS A 168 -14.55 -10.79 -9.70
CA HIS A 168 -13.97 -11.51 -8.56
C HIS A 168 -14.06 -13.03 -8.75
N ASP A 169 -15.17 -13.55 -9.24
CA ASP A 169 -15.35 -14.99 -9.47
C ASP A 169 -14.39 -15.54 -10.53
N ARG A 170 -13.99 -14.71 -11.51
CA ARG A 170 -12.94 -15.04 -12.49
C ARG A 170 -11.53 -15.00 -11.85
N LEU A 171 -11.30 -14.11 -10.89
CA LEU A 171 -10.03 -14.03 -10.15
C LEU A 171 -9.87 -15.12 -9.08
N LEU A 172 -10.96 -15.61 -8.52
CA LEU A 172 -10.95 -16.51 -7.37
C LEU A 172 -10.13 -17.81 -7.54
N PRO A 173 -10.13 -18.49 -8.72
CA PRO A 173 -9.25 -19.65 -8.93
C PRO A 173 -7.78 -19.31 -8.77
N VAL A 174 -7.35 -18.15 -9.29
CA VAL A 174 -5.96 -17.66 -9.15
C VAL A 174 -5.66 -17.29 -7.71
N THR A 175 -6.60 -16.60 -7.02
CA THR A 175 -6.47 -16.29 -5.59
C THR A 175 -6.22 -17.54 -4.77
N LYS A 176 -6.98 -18.60 -5.01
CA LYS A 176 -6.82 -19.89 -4.32
C LYS A 176 -5.48 -20.54 -4.62
N ALA A 177 -5.05 -20.50 -5.86
CA ALA A 177 -3.79 -21.11 -6.27
C ALA A 177 -2.55 -20.38 -5.72
N VAL A 178 -2.62 -19.04 -5.65
CA VAL A 178 -1.47 -18.19 -5.30
C VAL A 178 -1.52 -17.75 -3.83
N TYR A 179 -2.62 -17.19 -3.37
CA TYR A 179 -2.67 -16.47 -2.09
C TYR A 179 -3.31 -17.24 -0.94
N HIS A 180 -4.18 -18.23 -1.21
CA HIS A 180 -4.74 -19.09 -0.17
C HIS A 180 -3.77 -20.24 0.18
N ARG A 181 -2.56 -19.90 0.57
CA ARG A 181 -1.51 -20.83 0.96
C ARG A 181 -1.16 -20.68 2.44
N GLY A 182 -0.27 -21.52 2.95
CA GLY A 182 0.13 -21.50 4.35
C GLY A 182 0.86 -20.25 4.79
N SER A 183 1.50 -19.54 3.84
CA SER A 183 2.18 -18.28 4.10
C SER A 183 2.14 -17.34 2.90
N HIS A 184 2.29 -16.04 3.18
CA HIS A 184 2.40 -15.01 2.15
C HIS A 184 3.66 -15.20 1.25
N MET A 185 4.72 -15.77 1.82
CA MET A 185 5.95 -16.09 1.07
C MET A 185 5.72 -17.18 0.03
N GLU A 186 4.90 -18.19 0.35
CA GLU A 186 4.52 -19.22 -0.63
C GLU A 186 3.75 -18.62 -1.81
N GLY A 187 2.86 -17.65 -1.55
CA GLY A 187 2.17 -16.89 -2.60
C GLY A 187 3.14 -16.15 -3.51
N THR A 188 4.14 -15.46 -2.93
CA THR A 188 5.18 -14.75 -3.71
C THR A 188 5.99 -15.70 -4.59
N VAL A 189 6.30 -16.90 -4.11
CA VAL A 189 6.97 -17.94 -4.92
C VAL A 189 6.05 -18.44 -6.03
N ALA A 190 4.78 -18.71 -5.72
CA ALA A 190 3.80 -19.20 -6.68
C ALA A 190 3.55 -18.23 -7.85
N LEU A 191 3.71 -16.91 -7.64
CA LEU A 191 3.62 -15.91 -8.72
C LEU A 191 4.72 -16.06 -9.80
N LYS A 192 5.78 -16.80 -9.53
CA LYS A 192 6.91 -17.01 -10.45
C LYS A 192 6.82 -18.29 -11.27
N HIS A 193 5.84 -19.13 -10.96
CA HIS A 193 5.57 -20.42 -11.60
C HIS A 193 4.22 -20.43 -12.30
#